data_5b101f37409307294d8fcbf10a0382c6
#
_entry.id   5b101f37409307294d8fcbf10a0382c6
#
_cell.length_a   1.000
_cell.length_b   1.000
_cell.length_c   1.000
_cell.angle_alpha   90.00
_cell.angle_beta   90.00
_cell.angle_gamma   90.00
#
_symmetry.space_group_name_H-M   'P 1'
#
loop_
_entity.id
_entity.type
_entity.pdbx_description
1 polymer ?
#
loop_
_entity_poly.entity_id
_entity_poly.type
_entity_poly.pdbx_seq_one_letter_code
_entity_poly.pdbx_strand_id
1 'polypeptide(L)'
;MGYADFHRRSVEDPEGFWAEQARLIDWHTPFTRVCNNDKPPFTRWFEGGRTNLCHNAVDRHLKDRAQQNALIFVSTETDVERIYSFEALHAEVQRMAAVLLAQGVKPGDRVLIYMPMIPEAAFAMLACARIGAIHSVVFGG
;
A
#
# COMPACT_ATOMS: atom_id res chain seq x y z
N MET A 1 -19.40 6.29 -17.05
CA MET A 1 -18.83 7.62 -16.77
C MET A 1 -17.48 7.70 -17.47
N GLY A 2 -17.24 8.71 -18.31
CA GLY A 2 -15.94 8.88 -19.00
C GLY A 2 -14.90 9.55 -18.08
N TYR A 3 -13.61 9.45 -18.46
CA TYR A 3 -12.52 10.06 -17.70
C TYR A 3 -12.72 11.57 -17.47
N ALA A 4 -13.20 12.29 -18.49
CA ALA A 4 -13.46 13.73 -18.36
C ALA A 4 -14.49 14.06 -17.27
N ASP A 5 -15.55 13.26 -17.15
CA ASP A 5 -16.57 13.45 -16.10
C ASP A 5 -16.03 13.09 -14.73
N PHE A 6 -15.24 12.02 -14.64
CA PHE A 6 -14.59 11.59 -13.41
C PHE A 6 -13.64 12.68 -12.90
N HIS A 7 -12.78 13.22 -13.77
CA HIS A 7 -11.85 14.30 -13.44
C HIS A 7 -12.62 15.58 -13.05
N ARG A 8 -13.62 15.99 -13.85
CA ARG A 8 -14.43 17.19 -13.54
C ARG A 8 -15.03 17.09 -12.13
N ARG A 9 -15.67 15.98 -11.78
CA ARG A 9 -16.23 15.76 -10.43
C ARG A 9 -15.18 15.88 -9.33
N SER A 10 -13.96 15.36 -9.54
CA SER A 10 -12.90 15.42 -8.54
C SER A 10 -12.42 16.84 -8.24
N VAL A 11 -12.64 17.77 -9.16
CA VAL A 11 -12.27 19.19 -9.04
C VAL A 11 -13.43 20.04 -8.53
N GLU A 12 -14.64 19.82 -9.05
CA GLU A 12 -15.84 20.62 -8.72
C GLU A 12 -16.46 20.25 -7.37
N ASP A 13 -16.41 18.96 -6.99
CA ASP A 13 -16.89 18.44 -5.70
C ASP A 13 -15.86 17.49 -5.08
N PRO A 14 -14.71 17.99 -4.62
CA PRO A 14 -13.66 17.14 -4.08
C PRO A 14 -14.09 16.37 -2.82
N GLU A 15 -14.87 16.96 -1.93
CA GLU A 15 -15.30 16.27 -0.71
C GLU A 15 -16.24 15.11 -1.01
N GLY A 16 -17.28 15.31 -1.80
CA GLY A 16 -18.22 14.26 -2.19
C GLY A 16 -17.56 13.19 -3.04
N PHE A 17 -16.69 13.60 -3.99
CA PHE A 17 -15.94 12.67 -4.83
C PHE A 17 -15.01 11.76 -4.01
N TRP A 18 -14.17 12.33 -3.15
CA TRP A 18 -13.22 11.54 -2.37
C TRP A 18 -13.89 10.75 -1.24
N ALA A 19 -15.04 11.20 -0.70
CA ALA A 19 -15.85 10.39 0.19
C ALA A 19 -16.36 9.11 -0.49
N GLU A 20 -16.76 9.21 -1.76
CA GLU A 20 -17.19 8.06 -2.57
C GLU A 20 -16.01 7.11 -2.85
N GLN A 21 -14.86 7.65 -3.30
CA GLN A 21 -13.67 6.86 -3.60
C GLN A 21 -13.10 6.16 -2.35
N ALA A 22 -13.19 6.79 -1.19
CA ALA A 22 -12.74 6.23 0.08
C ALA A 22 -13.49 4.95 0.48
N ARG A 23 -14.67 4.68 -0.10
CA ARG A 23 -15.40 3.40 0.11
C ARG A 23 -14.70 2.19 -0.51
N LEU A 24 -13.74 2.42 -1.41
CA LEU A 24 -12.90 1.36 -1.97
C LEU A 24 -11.82 0.88 -1.01
N ILE A 25 -11.62 1.58 0.09
CA ILE A 25 -10.61 1.29 1.12
C ILE A 25 -11.28 0.64 2.32
N ASP A 26 -10.68 -0.43 2.84
CA ASP A 26 -11.06 -1.01 4.12
C ASP A 26 -10.45 -0.17 5.25
N TRP A 27 -11.30 0.51 5.99
CA TRP A 27 -10.91 1.32 7.13
C TRP A 27 -11.04 0.54 8.43
N HIS A 28 -9.97 0.48 9.22
CA HIS A 28 -10.04 -0.04 10.61
C HIS A 28 -10.81 0.91 11.51
N THR A 29 -10.61 2.22 11.31
CA THR A 29 -11.39 3.28 11.93
C THR A 29 -11.85 4.21 10.83
N PRO A 30 -13.18 4.40 10.63
CA PRO A 30 -13.69 5.35 9.65
C PRO A 30 -13.19 6.77 9.93
N PHE A 31 -12.99 7.56 8.88
CA PHE A 31 -12.68 8.98 9.01
C PHE A 31 -13.92 9.78 9.40
N THR A 32 -13.72 10.93 10.03
CA THR A 32 -14.77 11.86 10.44
C THR A 32 -14.92 13.04 9.49
N ARG A 33 -13.86 13.40 8.76
CA ARG A 33 -13.82 14.50 7.79
C ARG A 33 -12.99 14.09 6.58
N VAL A 34 -13.53 14.30 5.38
CA VAL A 34 -12.84 13.92 4.12
C VAL A 34 -11.67 14.83 3.85
N CYS A 35 -11.89 16.13 3.88
CA CYS A 35 -10.88 17.14 3.60
C CYS A 35 -10.94 18.26 4.64
N ASN A 36 -9.81 18.57 5.25
CA ASN A 36 -9.66 19.71 6.14
C ASN A 36 -8.63 20.69 5.57
N ASN A 37 -9.11 21.84 5.15
CA ASN A 37 -8.30 22.92 4.60
C ASN A 37 -8.32 24.18 5.51
N ASP A 38 -8.49 24.00 6.81
CA ASP A 38 -8.57 25.12 7.79
C ASP A 38 -7.24 25.87 7.92
N LYS A 39 -6.12 25.29 7.48
CA LYS A 39 -4.78 25.88 7.53
C LYS A 39 -4.01 25.74 6.20
N PRO A 40 -4.45 26.41 5.12
CA PRO A 40 -3.74 26.36 3.84
C PRO A 40 -2.26 26.80 4.00
N PRO A 41 -1.32 26.19 3.25
CA PRO A 41 -1.49 25.13 2.27
C PRO A 41 -1.49 23.70 2.85
N PHE A 42 -1.56 23.54 4.17
CA PHE A 42 -1.47 22.25 4.87
C PHE A 42 -2.84 21.57 4.97
N THR A 43 -3.30 21.03 3.87
CA THR A 43 -4.53 20.23 3.80
C THR A 43 -4.35 18.88 4.46
N ARG A 44 -5.35 18.45 5.24
CA ARG A 44 -5.43 17.10 5.82
C ARG A 44 -6.58 16.34 5.19
N TRP A 45 -6.32 15.10 4.83
CA TRP A 45 -7.30 14.20 4.21
C TRP A 45 -7.68 13.09 5.18
N PHE A 46 -8.97 12.71 5.16
CA PHE A 46 -9.52 11.58 5.90
C PHE A 46 -9.18 11.61 7.40
N GLU A 47 -9.43 12.75 8.04
CA GLU A 47 -9.09 12.96 9.45
C GLU A 47 -9.78 11.93 10.36
N GLY A 48 -9.02 11.36 11.29
CA GLY A 48 -9.46 10.32 12.21
C GLY A 48 -9.47 8.92 11.60
N GLY A 49 -9.41 8.81 10.27
CA GLY A 49 -9.37 7.52 9.57
C GLY A 49 -8.08 6.74 9.87
N ARG A 50 -8.23 5.43 10.04
CA ARG A 50 -7.09 4.51 10.19
C ARG A 50 -7.27 3.32 9.27
N THR A 51 -6.21 3.01 8.54
CA THR A 51 -6.15 1.86 7.65
C THR A 51 -4.72 1.34 7.56
N ASN A 52 -4.54 0.17 6.95
CA ASN A 52 -3.22 -0.37 6.64
C ASN A 52 -3.13 -0.63 5.14
N LEU A 53 -2.07 -0.13 4.52
CA LEU A 53 -1.84 -0.28 3.08
C LEU A 53 -1.66 -1.75 2.71
N CYS A 54 -0.87 -2.51 3.48
CA CYS A 54 -0.65 -3.93 3.21
C CYS A 54 -1.94 -4.74 3.32
N HIS A 55 -2.80 -4.45 4.31
CA HIS A 55 -4.11 -5.07 4.41
C HIS A 55 -4.94 -4.84 3.13
N ASN A 56 -5.01 -3.60 2.68
CA ASN A 56 -5.79 -3.26 1.47
C ASN A 56 -5.20 -3.83 0.19
N ALA A 57 -3.86 -3.91 0.10
CA ALA A 57 -3.19 -4.41 -1.09
C ALA A 57 -3.15 -5.95 -1.17
N VAL A 58 -3.13 -6.64 -0.02
CA VAL A 58 -2.88 -8.09 0.04
C VAL A 58 -3.96 -8.82 0.83
N ASP A 59 -4.09 -8.54 2.15
CA ASP A 59 -4.83 -9.41 3.07
C ASP A 59 -6.32 -9.51 2.73
N ARG A 60 -6.96 -8.41 2.38
CA ARG A 60 -8.39 -8.38 2.02
C ARG A 60 -8.73 -9.28 0.83
N HIS A 61 -7.75 -9.60 0.00
CA HIS A 61 -7.94 -10.43 -1.19
C HIS A 61 -7.78 -11.93 -0.95
N LEU A 62 -7.31 -12.34 0.23
CA LEU A 62 -7.07 -13.75 0.53
C LEU A 62 -8.36 -14.58 0.52
N LYS A 63 -9.49 -13.99 0.93
CA LYS A 63 -10.75 -14.70 1.01
C LYS A 63 -11.24 -15.16 -0.37
N ASP A 64 -11.19 -14.29 -1.36
CA ASP A 64 -11.86 -14.51 -2.65
C ASP A 64 -10.89 -14.64 -3.82
N ARG A 65 -9.62 -14.27 -3.63
CA ARG A 65 -8.60 -14.17 -4.69
C ARG A 65 -7.25 -14.80 -4.31
N ALA A 66 -7.19 -15.67 -3.31
CA ALA A 66 -5.95 -16.23 -2.77
C ALA A 66 -5.02 -16.80 -3.86
N GLN A 67 -5.56 -17.51 -4.83
CA GLN A 67 -4.81 -18.16 -5.91
C GLN A 67 -4.62 -17.28 -7.16
N GLN A 68 -5.18 -16.07 -7.17
CA GLN A 68 -4.99 -15.15 -8.29
C GLN A 68 -3.58 -14.54 -8.25
N ASN A 69 -2.99 -14.31 -9.41
CA ASN A 69 -1.69 -13.65 -9.53
C ASN A 69 -1.74 -12.23 -8.94
N ALA A 70 -0.88 -11.96 -7.96
CA ALA A 70 -0.74 -10.68 -7.28
C ALA A 70 0.52 -9.93 -7.70
N LEU A 71 1.62 -10.67 -7.96
CA LEU A 71 2.90 -10.11 -8.39
C LEU A 71 3.51 -11.02 -9.45
N ILE A 72 3.93 -10.42 -10.56
CA ILE A 72 4.65 -11.10 -11.64
C ILE A 72 6.00 -10.40 -11.76
N PHE A 73 7.07 -11.15 -11.57
CA PHE A 73 8.45 -10.70 -11.75
C PHE A 73 9.02 -11.32 -13.02
N VAL A 74 9.61 -10.48 -13.86
CA VAL A 74 10.31 -10.90 -15.06
C VAL A 74 11.69 -10.25 -15.07
N SER A 75 12.75 -11.05 -15.22
CA SER A 75 14.12 -10.59 -15.41
C SER A 75 14.62 -11.02 -16.78
N THR A 76 14.93 -10.03 -17.61
CA THR A 76 15.55 -10.26 -18.92
C THR A 76 17.04 -10.57 -18.83
N GLU A 77 17.68 -10.23 -17.71
CA GLU A 77 19.11 -10.52 -17.48
C GLU A 77 19.37 -11.96 -17.10
N THR A 78 18.46 -12.56 -16.34
CA THR A 78 18.60 -13.93 -15.83
C THR A 78 17.64 -14.92 -16.47
N ASP A 79 16.80 -14.45 -17.39
CA ASP A 79 15.73 -15.22 -18.04
C ASP A 79 14.82 -15.95 -17.04
N VAL A 80 14.48 -15.25 -15.95
CA VAL A 80 13.65 -15.79 -14.87
C VAL A 80 12.32 -15.07 -14.83
N GLU A 81 11.24 -15.88 -14.79
CA GLU A 81 9.90 -15.42 -14.45
C GLU A 81 9.45 -16.06 -13.13
N ARG A 82 8.88 -15.25 -12.22
CA ARG A 82 8.27 -15.73 -10.97
C ARG A 82 6.91 -15.11 -10.80
N ILE A 83 5.93 -15.94 -10.49
CA ILE A 83 4.55 -15.52 -10.25
C ILE A 83 4.21 -15.81 -8.79
N TYR A 84 3.70 -14.81 -8.10
CA TYR A 84 3.21 -14.91 -6.73
C TYR A 84 1.71 -14.69 -6.72
N SER A 85 0.96 -15.66 -6.21
CA SER A 85 -0.46 -15.47 -5.89
C SER A 85 -0.61 -14.53 -4.68
N PHE A 86 -1.83 -14.05 -4.38
CA PHE A 86 -2.07 -13.27 -3.16
C PHE A 86 -1.67 -14.05 -1.90
N GLU A 87 -1.93 -15.35 -1.84
CA GLU A 87 -1.51 -16.21 -0.72
C GLU A 87 0.01 -16.31 -0.62
N ALA A 88 0.70 -16.55 -1.73
CA ALA A 88 2.16 -16.62 -1.76
C ALA A 88 2.79 -15.27 -1.37
N LEU A 89 2.30 -14.17 -1.94
CA LEU A 89 2.76 -12.82 -1.60
C LEU A 89 2.53 -12.51 -0.11
N HIS A 90 1.37 -12.86 0.42
CA HIS A 90 1.06 -12.69 1.85
C HIS A 90 2.07 -13.43 2.73
N ALA A 91 2.41 -14.69 2.39
CA ALA A 91 3.37 -15.49 3.15
C ALA A 91 4.78 -14.86 3.13
N GLU A 92 5.24 -14.35 1.97
CA GLU A 92 6.54 -13.67 1.86
C GLU A 92 6.57 -12.36 2.66
N VAL A 93 5.50 -11.57 2.57
CA VAL A 93 5.37 -10.33 3.34
C VAL A 93 5.37 -10.60 4.86
N GLN A 94 4.70 -11.66 5.31
CA GLN A 94 4.74 -12.06 6.73
C GLN A 94 6.13 -12.46 7.18
N ARG A 95 6.87 -13.24 6.37
CA ARG A 95 8.26 -13.61 6.67
C ARG A 95 9.17 -12.39 6.77
N MET A 96 9.07 -11.48 5.81
CA MET A 96 9.85 -10.23 5.84
C MET A 96 9.49 -9.37 7.06
N ALA A 97 8.21 -9.24 7.39
CA ALA A 97 7.75 -8.52 8.57
C ALA A 97 8.31 -9.14 9.87
N ALA A 98 8.33 -10.47 9.98
CA ALA A 98 8.91 -11.16 11.12
C ALA A 98 10.42 -10.90 11.26
N VAL A 99 11.15 -10.85 10.13
CA VAL A 99 12.58 -10.50 10.13
C VAL A 99 12.79 -9.07 10.64
N LEU A 100 12.02 -8.09 10.14
CA LEU A 100 12.13 -6.70 10.58
C LEU A 100 11.82 -6.55 12.08
N LEU A 101 10.78 -7.21 12.57
CA LEU A 101 10.42 -7.20 13.99
C LEU A 101 11.51 -7.85 14.85
N ALA A 102 12.12 -8.96 14.40
CA ALA A 102 13.23 -9.63 15.09
C ALA A 102 14.48 -8.74 15.17
N GLN A 103 14.70 -7.84 14.21
CA GLN A 103 15.74 -6.81 14.24
C GLN A 103 15.37 -5.59 15.12
N GLY A 104 14.21 -5.61 15.76
CA GLY A 104 13.77 -4.56 16.68
C GLY A 104 13.05 -3.38 16.02
N VAL A 105 12.70 -3.47 14.75
CA VAL A 105 11.94 -2.41 14.05
C VAL A 105 10.55 -2.27 14.68
N LYS A 106 10.17 -1.04 14.97
CA LYS A 106 8.89 -0.66 15.61
C LYS A 106 8.06 0.23 14.69
N PRO A 107 6.75 0.37 14.96
CA PRO A 107 5.92 1.35 14.26
C PRO A 107 6.53 2.76 14.33
N GLY A 108 6.62 3.43 13.18
CA GLY A 108 7.23 4.77 13.05
C GLY A 108 8.74 4.78 12.82
N ASP A 109 9.44 3.66 12.94
CA ASP A 109 10.86 3.58 12.57
C ASP A 109 11.05 3.71 11.05
N ARG A 110 12.23 4.18 10.65
CA ARG A 110 12.60 4.38 9.25
C ARG A 110 13.45 3.23 8.77
N VAL A 111 13.01 2.57 7.72
CA VAL A 111 13.69 1.46 7.05
C VAL A 111 14.13 1.90 5.67
N LEU A 112 15.44 1.86 5.40
CA LEU A 112 15.97 2.10 4.07
C LEU A 112 16.00 0.79 3.29
N ILE A 113 15.35 0.75 2.14
CA ILE A 113 15.35 -0.40 1.24
C ILE A 113 16.30 -0.08 0.08
N TYR A 114 17.50 -0.71 0.12
CA TYR A 114 18.50 -0.61 -0.93
C TYR A 114 18.62 -1.96 -1.62
N MET A 115 17.81 -2.14 -2.65
CA MET A 115 17.69 -3.40 -3.39
C MET A 115 17.49 -3.11 -4.89
N PRO A 116 17.94 -4.01 -5.78
CA PRO A 116 17.54 -3.97 -7.19
C PRO A 116 16.04 -4.25 -7.32
N MET A 117 15.53 -4.18 -8.56
CA MET A 117 14.10 -4.42 -8.86
C MET A 117 13.78 -5.92 -8.82
N ILE A 118 13.76 -6.48 -7.63
CA ILE A 118 13.45 -7.89 -7.33
C ILE A 118 12.18 -7.99 -6.48
N PRO A 119 11.50 -9.14 -6.44
CA PRO A 119 10.27 -9.32 -5.64
C PRO A 119 10.45 -8.99 -4.16
N GLU A 120 11.63 -9.27 -3.61
CA GLU A 120 11.98 -9.04 -2.22
C GLU A 120 11.91 -7.54 -1.84
N ALA A 121 12.14 -6.62 -2.78
CA ALA A 121 11.96 -5.19 -2.57
C ALA A 121 10.47 -4.84 -2.34
N ALA A 122 9.56 -5.47 -3.09
CA ALA A 122 8.12 -5.32 -2.89
C ALA A 122 7.67 -5.93 -1.56
N PHE A 123 8.22 -7.09 -1.18
CA PHE A 123 7.94 -7.70 0.12
C PHE A 123 8.38 -6.81 1.28
N ALA A 124 9.56 -6.18 1.17
CA ALA A 124 10.06 -5.27 2.19
C ALA A 124 9.18 -4.01 2.33
N MET A 125 8.73 -3.41 1.21
CA MET A 125 7.81 -2.28 1.24
C MET A 125 6.48 -2.63 1.93
N LEU A 126 5.87 -3.75 1.54
CA LEU A 126 4.61 -4.23 2.11
C LEU A 126 4.76 -4.65 3.58
N ALA A 127 5.91 -5.25 3.95
CA ALA A 127 6.22 -5.61 5.32
C ALA A 127 6.35 -4.38 6.22
N CYS A 128 7.05 -3.33 5.77
CA CYS A 128 7.11 -2.05 6.49
C CYS A 128 5.72 -1.45 6.70
N ALA A 129 4.89 -1.42 5.65
CA ALA A 129 3.51 -0.94 5.76
C ALA A 129 2.70 -1.79 6.74
N ARG A 130 2.87 -3.13 6.74
CA ARG A 130 2.19 -4.06 7.65
C ARG A 130 2.47 -3.74 9.11
N ILE A 131 3.75 -3.54 9.47
CA ILE A 131 4.15 -3.29 10.86
C ILE A 131 4.10 -1.80 11.26
N GLY A 132 3.69 -0.91 10.35
CA GLY A 132 3.60 0.53 10.60
C GLY A 132 4.96 1.25 10.59
N ALA A 133 6.00 0.66 10.03
CA ALA A 133 7.28 1.31 9.79
C ALA A 133 7.22 2.19 8.55
N ILE A 134 8.03 3.26 8.53
CA ILE A 134 8.18 4.17 7.39
C ILE A 134 9.33 3.64 6.53
N HIS A 135 9.10 3.47 5.23
CA HIS A 135 10.18 3.02 4.35
C HIS A 135 10.57 4.08 3.32
N SER A 136 11.82 4.02 2.91
CA SER A 136 12.36 4.77 1.77
C SER A 136 13.08 3.79 0.84
N VAL A 137 12.74 3.84 -0.45
CA VAL A 137 13.37 2.97 -1.45
C VAL A 137 14.47 3.77 -2.14
N VAL A 138 15.66 3.21 -2.17
CA VAL A 138 16.81 3.75 -2.89
C VAL A 138 17.02 2.92 -4.15
N PHE A 139 17.20 3.61 -5.25
CA PHE A 139 17.47 2.98 -6.53
C PHE A 139 18.81 2.23 -6.46
N GLY A 140 18.82 0.97 -6.83
CA GLY A 140 19.97 0.06 -6.66
C GLY A 140 20.97 0.02 -7.81
N GLY A 141 20.90 0.97 -8.74
CA GLY A 141 21.86 1.06 -9.86
C GLY A 141 21.21 0.90 -11.22
#